data_777a073af4e59d04889457f36a92385d
#
_entry.id   777a073af4e59d04889457f36a92385d
#
_cell.length_a   1.000
_cell.length_b   1.000
_cell.length_c   1.000
_cell.angle_alpha   90.00
_cell.angle_beta   90.00
_cell.angle_gamma   90.00
#
_symmetry.space_group_name_H-M   'P 1'
#
loop_
_entity.id
_entity.type
_entity.pdbx_description
1 polymer ?
#
loop_
_entity_poly.entity_id
_entity_poly.type
_entity_poly.pdbx_seq_one_letter_code
_entity_poly.pdbx_strand_id
1 'polypeptide(L)'
;MIDIQQLIEADRNLLLALNGSHSLFWDGFMWVVTSTVTWVPAAIILLYVIFRNNKLPQSIFILLMIALVITLADQLASSVCKPYFARFRPTQDPEIMYLVHTVNGYRGGLYGFISSHAANTFGVAMFVSLLIRNKWLTLSMFVWAAIPSYSRIYLGVHYPGDILAGALEGCLIALLVYQLYRIVRNRFFDQPKYISSQ
;
A
#
# COMPACT_ATOMS: atom_id res chain seq x y z
N MET A 1 6.37 0.50 31.21
CA MET A 1 6.38 -0.27 29.94
C MET A 1 4.96 -0.37 29.47
N ILE A 2 4.67 -0.03 28.21
CA ILE A 2 3.33 -0.24 27.63
C ILE A 2 3.18 -1.74 27.42
N ASP A 3 2.13 -2.34 28.01
CA ASP A 3 1.83 -3.76 27.83
C ASP A 3 1.30 -4.02 26.42
N ILE A 4 1.69 -5.14 25.81
CA ILE A 4 1.20 -5.57 24.50
C ILE A 4 -0.34 -5.69 24.49
N GLN A 5 -0.93 -6.14 25.59
CA GLN A 5 -2.39 -6.22 25.71
C GLN A 5 -3.06 -4.84 25.61
N GLN A 6 -2.46 -3.82 26.24
CA GLN A 6 -2.95 -2.44 26.14
C GLN A 6 -2.91 -1.91 24.69
N LEU A 7 -1.87 -2.27 23.94
CA LEU A 7 -1.78 -1.90 22.51
C LEU A 7 -2.84 -2.60 21.66
N ILE A 8 -3.11 -3.88 21.92
CA ILE A 8 -4.14 -4.65 21.22
C ILE A 8 -5.53 -4.06 21.51
N GLU A 9 -5.82 -3.75 22.77
CA GLU A 9 -7.08 -3.12 23.18
C GLU A 9 -7.25 -1.72 22.57
N ALA A 10 -6.19 -0.90 22.57
CA ALA A 10 -6.22 0.42 21.95
C ALA A 10 -6.49 0.33 20.44
N ASP A 11 -5.89 -0.62 19.73
CA ASP A 11 -6.07 -0.87 18.31
C ASP A 11 -7.52 -1.34 18.00
N ARG A 12 -8.09 -2.21 18.85
CA ARG A 12 -9.51 -2.63 18.78
C ARG A 12 -10.46 -1.46 19.00
N ASN A 13 -10.26 -0.67 20.06
CA ASN A 13 -11.10 0.47 20.39
C ASN A 13 -11.04 1.53 19.28
N LEU A 14 -9.88 1.80 18.71
CA LEU A 14 -9.70 2.71 17.60
C LEU A 14 -10.43 2.19 16.34
N LEU A 15 -10.33 0.88 16.04
CA LEU A 15 -11.10 0.28 14.97
C LEU A 15 -12.59 0.52 15.17
N LEU A 16 -13.15 0.15 16.33
CA LEU A 16 -14.59 0.24 16.59
C LEU A 16 -15.08 1.69 16.51
N ALA A 17 -14.29 2.66 16.97
CA ALA A 17 -14.61 4.08 16.85
C ALA A 17 -14.66 4.55 15.40
N LEU A 18 -13.68 4.14 14.56
CA LEU A 18 -13.61 4.53 13.15
C LEU A 18 -14.64 3.80 12.28
N ASN A 19 -14.84 2.51 12.51
CA ASN A 19 -15.77 1.68 11.77
C ASN A 19 -17.25 1.94 12.19
N GLY A 20 -17.49 2.36 13.44
CA GLY A 20 -18.82 2.70 13.95
C GLY A 20 -19.42 3.97 13.33
N SER A 21 -18.60 4.85 12.76
CA SER A 21 -19.04 6.06 12.05
C SER A 21 -19.39 5.74 10.59
N HIS A 22 -20.53 5.12 10.34
CA HIS A 22 -20.93 4.66 9.00
C HIS A 22 -22.28 5.25 8.54
N SER A 23 -22.51 5.25 7.22
CA SER A 23 -23.79 5.59 6.61
C SER A 23 -23.89 4.96 5.21
N LEU A 24 -25.11 4.83 4.64
CA LEU A 24 -25.33 4.28 3.32
C LEU A 24 -24.51 4.97 2.21
N PHE A 25 -24.33 6.28 2.31
CA PHE A 25 -23.50 7.03 1.35
C PHE A 25 -22.02 6.60 1.47
N TRP A 26 -21.49 6.58 2.70
CA TRP A 26 -20.09 6.20 2.93
C TRP A 26 -19.84 4.71 2.65
N ASP A 27 -20.82 3.84 2.87
CA ASP A 27 -20.73 2.42 2.51
C ASP A 27 -20.50 2.24 1.00
N GLY A 28 -21.32 2.91 0.18
CA GLY A 28 -21.16 2.89 -1.26
C GLY A 28 -19.83 3.51 -1.72
N PHE A 29 -19.45 4.65 -1.16
CA PHE A 29 -18.20 5.33 -1.49
C PHE A 29 -16.97 4.48 -1.14
N MET A 30 -16.89 3.96 0.08
CA MET A 30 -15.74 3.15 0.55
C MET A 30 -15.68 1.79 -0.16
N TRP A 31 -16.83 1.25 -0.56
CA TRP A 31 -16.89 0.05 -1.41
C TRP A 31 -16.27 0.27 -2.78
N VAL A 32 -16.54 1.41 -3.42
CA VAL A 32 -15.91 1.80 -4.68
C VAL A 32 -14.43 2.05 -4.49
N VAL A 33 -14.05 2.80 -3.46
CA VAL A 33 -12.64 3.14 -3.15
C VAL A 33 -11.78 1.90 -2.94
N THR A 34 -12.30 0.86 -2.27
CA THR A 34 -11.55 -0.38 -2.04
C THR A 34 -11.40 -1.25 -3.28
N SER A 35 -12.20 -0.99 -4.33
CA SER A 35 -12.20 -1.81 -5.55
C SER A 35 -10.97 -1.53 -6.41
N THR A 36 -10.52 -2.55 -7.16
CA THR A 36 -9.38 -2.45 -8.09
C THR A 36 -9.61 -1.39 -9.18
N VAL A 37 -10.88 -1.19 -9.59
CA VAL A 37 -11.23 -0.22 -10.64
C VAL A 37 -10.85 1.22 -10.27
N THR A 38 -10.89 1.57 -8.99
CA THR A 38 -10.51 2.90 -8.48
C THR A 38 -9.03 3.23 -8.73
N TRP A 39 -8.20 2.21 -8.92
CA TRP A 39 -6.76 2.37 -9.16
C TRP A 39 -6.42 2.64 -10.62
N VAL A 40 -7.31 2.26 -11.54
CA VAL A 40 -7.06 2.37 -12.99
C VAL A 40 -6.75 3.81 -13.43
N PRO A 41 -7.49 4.86 -13.02
CA PRO A 41 -7.17 6.23 -13.40
C PRO A 41 -5.79 6.68 -12.89
N ALA A 42 -5.45 6.35 -11.64
CA ALA A 42 -4.14 6.67 -11.07
C ALA A 42 -3.01 5.93 -11.80
N ALA A 43 -3.21 4.67 -12.17
CA ALA A 43 -2.27 3.89 -12.96
C ALA A 43 -2.06 4.50 -14.35
N ILE A 44 -3.12 4.94 -15.04
CA ILE A 44 -3.04 5.60 -16.35
C ILE A 44 -2.24 6.91 -16.25
N ILE A 45 -2.51 7.74 -15.24
CA ILE A 45 -1.77 8.99 -15.02
C ILE A 45 -0.29 8.69 -14.76
N LEU A 46 0.01 7.71 -13.93
CA LEU A 46 1.38 7.30 -13.62
C LEU A 46 2.11 6.80 -14.87
N LEU A 47 1.48 5.95 -15.67
CA LEU A 47 2.00 5.49 -16.95
C LEU A 47 2.31 6.67 -17.89
N TYR A 48 1.35 7.59 -18.07
CA TYR A 48 1.55 8.79 -18.89
C TYR A 48 2.76 9.60 -18.41
N VAL A 49 2.89 9.86 -17.11
CA VAL A 49 4.01 10.61 -16.55
C VAL A 49 5.35 9.91 -16.80
N ILE A 50 5.41 8.58 -16.61
CA ILE A 50 6.61 7.78 -16.83
C ILE A 50 7.02 7.85 -18.30
N PHE A 51 6.12 7.55 -19.24
CA PHE A 51 6.46 7.53 -20.68
C PHE A 51 6.72 8.91 -21.26
N ARG A 52 6.09 9.96 -20.72
CA ARG A 52 6.31 11.35 -21.16
C ARG A 52 7.70 11.86 -20.80
N ASN A 53 8.27 11.40 -19.68
CA ASN A 53 9.51 11.94 -19.12
C ASN A 53 10.74 11.04 -19.31
N ASN A 54 10.58 9.82 -19.85
CA ASN A 54 11.67 8.87 -20.00
C ASN A 54 11.66 8.24 -21.40
N LYS A 55 12.81 7.76 -21.86
CA LYS A 55 12.93 6.93 -23.08
C LYS A 55 12.28 5.55 -22.81
N LEU A 56 11.80 4.89 -23.87
CA LEU A 56 11.09 3.61 -23.77
C LEU A 56 11.81 2.56 -22.91
N PRO A 57 13.13 2.28 -23.07
CA PRO A 57 13.81 1.29 -22.23
C PRO A 57 13.82 1.67 -20.74
N GLN A 58 13.99 2.97 -20.43
CA GLN A 58 13.95 3.46 -19.05
C GLN A 58 12.55 3.37 -18.46
N SER A 59 11.51 3.69 -19.25
CA SER A 59 10.12 3.56 -18.83
C SER A 59 9.76 2.12 -18.48
N ILE A 60 10.14 1.15 -19.34
CA ILE A 60 9.94 -0.28 -19.07
C ILE A 60 10.68 -0.69 -17.80
N PHE A 61 11.92 -0.24 -17.62
CA PHE A 61 12.67 -0.55 -16.40
C PHE A 61 12.03 0.00 -15.13
N ILE A 62 11.51 1.24 -15.16
CA ILE A 62 10.76 1.83 -14.04
C ILE A 62 9.52 0.99 -13.72
N LEU A 63 8.76 0.56 -14.74
CA LEU A 63 7.57 -0.27 -14.54
C LEU A 63 7.91 -1.64 -13.94
N LEU A 64 9.02 -2.26 -14.35
CA LEU A 64 9.51 -3.50 -13.75
C LEU A 64 9.88 -3.30 -12.27
N MET A 65 10.47 -2.15 -11.90
CA MET A 65 10.78 -1.85 -10.50
C MET A 65 9.50 -1.61 -9.67
N ILE A 66 8.48 -0.95 -10.23
CA ILE A 66 7.18 -0.79 -9.57
C ILE A 66 6.52 -2.16 -9.37
N ALA A 67 6.52 -3.01 -10.39
CA ALA A 67 6.01 -4.37 -10.28
C ALA A 67 6.76 -5.19 -9.22
N LEU A 68 8.07 -5.02 -9.12
CA LEU A 68 8.90 -5.66 -8.10
C LEU A 68 8.52 -5.19 -6.68
N VAL A 69 8.29 -3.87 -6.47
CA VAL A 69 7.81 -3.33 -5.19
C VAL A 69 6.50 -4.00 -4.79
N ILE A 70 5.51 -4.01 -5.69
CA ILE A 70 4.18 -4.60 -5.42
C ILE A 70 4.31 -6.09 -5.11
N THR A 71 5.08 -6.84 -5.91
CA THR A 71 5.24 -8.28 -5.73
C THR A 71 5.88 -8.59 -4.39
N LEU A 72 6.97 -7.91 -4.02
CA LEU A 72 7.66 -8.15 -2.75
C LEU A 72 6.77 -7.77 -1.55
N ALA A 73 6.10 -6.61 -1.60
CA ALA A 73 5.21 -6.16 -0.55
C ALA A 73 4.00 -7.10 -0.38
N ASP A 74 3.37 -7.52 -1.46
CA ASP A 74 2.25 -8.45 -1.38
C ASP A 74 2.67 -9.83 -0.87
N GLN A 75 3.79 -10.38 -1.36
CA GLN A 75 4.28 -11.68 -0.93
C GLN A 75 4.69 -11.68 0.54
N LEU A 76 5.40 -10.65 1.01
CA LEU A 76 5.79 -10.56 2.41
C LEU A 76 4.56 -10.40 3.31
N ALA A 77 3.62 -9.52 2.95
CA ALA A 77 2.38 -9.33 3.71
C ALA A 77 1.50 -10.59 3.70
N SER A 78 1.25 -11.18 2.52
CA SER A 78 0.23 -12.22 2.34
C SER A 78 0.74 -13.62 2.64
N SER A 79 1.97 -13.96 2.21
CA SER A 79 2.51 -15.33 2.28
C SER A 79 3.39 -15.55 3.52
N VAL A 80 3.91 -14.48 4.13
CA VAL A 80 4.78 -14.57 5.31
C VAL A 80 4.07 -14.05 6.55
N CYS A 81 3.72 -12.76 6.57
CA CYS A 81 3.21 -12.13 7.80
C CYS A 81 1.86 -12.70 8.23
N LYS A 82 0.88 -12.85 7.32
CA LYS A 82 -0.46 -13.33 7.71
C LYS A 82 -0.47 -14.72 8.33
N PRO A 83 0.20 -15.75 7.75
CA PRO A 83 0.24 -17.06 8.39
C PRO A 83 1.11 -17.10 9.64
N TYR A 84 2.18 -16.28 9.70
CA TYR A 84 3.09 -16.25 10.85
C TYR A 84 2.44 -15.64 12.10
N PHE A 85 1.81 -14.47 11.96
CA PHE A 85 1.16 -13.79 13.09
C PHE A 85 -0.23 -14.33 13.41
N ALA A 86 -0.91 -14.93 12.43
CA ALA A 86 -2.24 -15.52 12.52
C ALA A 86 -3.26 -14.63 13.26
N ARG A 87 -3.12 -13.28 13.15
CA ARG A 87 -4.02 -12.31 13.75
C ARG A 87 -5.33 -12.29 12.98
N PHE A 88 -6.43 -12.61 13.64
CA PHE A 88 -7.76 -12.52 13.02
C PHE A 88 -8.05 -11.11 12.50
N ARG A 89 -8.79 -11.04 11.40
CA ARG A 89 -9.41 -9.78 10.97
C ARG A 89 -10.50 -9.37 11.95
N PRO A 90 -10.84 -8.07 12.09
CA PRO A 90 -11.94 -7.65 12.99
C PRO A 90 -13.26 -8.39 12.73
N THR A 91 -13.60 -8.59 11.44
CA THR A 91 -14.80 -9.34 11.01
C THR A 91 -14.74 -10.85 11.30
N GLN A 92 -13.59 -11.40 11.67
CA GLN A 92 -13.34 -12.81 11.98
C GLN A 92 -12.93 -13.02 13.45
N ASP A 93 -12.67 -11.95 14.20
CA ASP A 93 -12.26 -12.00 15.59
C ASP A 93 -13.49 -12.36 16.48
N PRO A 94 -13.48 -13.54 17.15
CA PRO A 94 -14.63 -14.00 17.95
C PRO A 94 -15.06 -13.02 19.04
N GLU A 95 -14.16 -12.18 19.53
CA GLU A 95 -14.43 -11.25 20.62
C GLU A 95 -15.19 -9.99 20.17
N ILE A 96 -15.01 -9.55 18.93
CA ILE A 96 -15.56 -8.27 18.46
C ILE A 96 -16.33 -8.33 17.13
N MET A 97 -16.31 -9.47 16.41
CA MET A 97 -16.89 -9.58 15.06
C MET A 97 -18.36 -9.16 14.97
N TYR A 98 -19.13 -9.29 16.06
CA TYR A 98 -20.54 -8.89 16.13
C TYR A 98 -20.75 -7.39 16.34
N LEU A 99 -19.70 -6.65 16.71
CA LEU A 99 -19.70 -5.19 16.85
C LEU A 99 -19.21 -4.48 15.57
N VAL A 100 -18.62 -5.23 14.64
CA VAL A 100 -17.98 -4.65 13.45
C VAL A 100 -19.00 -4.43 12.34
N HIS A 101 -19.11 -3.19 11.87
CA HIS A 101 -19.90 -2.87 10.68
C HIS A 101 -19.24 -3.48 9.43
N THR A 102 -20.04 -4.12 8.59
CA THR A 102 -19.61 -4.72 7.33
C THR A 102 -20.44 -4.18 6.17
N VAL A 103 -19.80 -3.89 5.04
CA VAL A 103 -20.47 -3.44 3.82
C VAL A 103 -20.67 -4.63 2.89
N ASN A 104 -21.90 -4.82 2.37
CA ASN A 104 -22.28 -5.91 1.47
C ASN A 104 -21.91 -7.32 2.01
N GLY A 105 -21.85 -7.50 3.32
CA GLY A 105 -21.46 -8.77 3.95
C GLY A 105 -20.00 -9.18 3.73
N TYR A 106 -19.16 -8.28 3.25
CA TYR A 106 -17.74 -8.56 2.99
C TYR A 106 -16.94 -8.68 4.27
N ARG A 107 -16.29 -9.83 4.46
CA ARG A 107 -15.50 -10.14 5.66
C ARG A 107 -14.00 -10.30 5.41
N GLY A 108 -13.59 -10.41 4.13
CA GLY A 108 -12.20 -10.73 3.78
C GLY A 108 -11.78 -12.16 4.16
N GLY A 109 -10.48 -12.43 4.15
CA GLY A 109 -9.91 -13.71 4.61
C GLY A 109 -9.80 -13.77 6.13
N LEU A 110 -9.31 -14.91 6.67
CA LEU A 110 -9.25 -15.18 8.11
C LEU A 110 -8.27 -14.24 8.84
N TYR A 111 -7.04 -14.09 8.32
CA TYR A 111 -5.98 -13.30 8.97
C TYR A 111 -5.76 -11.94 8.28
N GLY A 112 -5.42 -10.94 9.10
CA GLY A 112 -5.33 -9.52 8.69
C GLY A 112 -3.94 -8.91 8.77
N PHE A 113 -3.09 -9.33 9.69
CA PHE A 113 -1.79 -8.70 9.92
C PHE A 113 -0.71 -9.21 8.96
N ILE A 114 -0.12 -8.37 8.18
CA ILE A 114 -0.29 -6.94 7.91
C ILE A 114 -1.19 -6.71 6.70
N SER A 115 -1.60 -5.45 6.45
CA SER A 115 -2.46 -5.12 5.32
C SER A 115 -1.68 -5.04 4.00
N SER A 116 -1.90 -6.00 3.09
CA SER A 116 -1.31 -5.97 1.74
C SER A 116 -1.75 -4.76 0.90
N HIS A 117 -2.98 -4.25 1.11
CA HIS A 117 -3.44 -3.03 0.45
C HIS A 117 -2.59 -1.82 0.86
N ALA A 118 -2.33 -1.65 2.15
CA ALA A 118 -1.47 -0.59 2.64
C ALA A 118 -0.02 -0.78 2.15
N ALA A 119 0.51 -1.98 2.25
CA ALA A 119 1.86 -2.32 1.79
C ALA A 119 2.07 -1.93 0.30
N ASN A 120 1.17 -2.36 -0.57
CA ASN A 120 1.25 -2.09 -2.00
C ASN A 120 1.08 -0.59 -2.32
N THR A 121 0.08 0.09 -1.73
CA THR A 121 -0.16 1.51 -2.04
C THR A 121 0.93 2.43 -1.53
N PHE A 122 1.35 2.25 -0.28
CA PHE A 122 2.43 3.04 0.30
C PHE A 122 3.78 2.71 -0.32
N GLY A 123 4.02 1.45 -0.72
CA GLY A 123 5.20 1.05 -1.47
C GLY A 123 5.30 1.76 -2.82
N VAL A 124 4.23 1.77 -3.61
CA VAL A 124 4.18 2.50 -4.87
C VAL A 124 4.32 4.01 -4.65
N ALA A 125 3.61 4.57 -3.65
CA ALA A 125 3.69 6.00 -3.32
C ALA A 125 5.13 6.41 -2.98
N MET A 126 5.82 5.64 -2.16
CA MET A 126 7.21 5.90 -1.76
C MET A 126 8.17 5.78 -2.95
N PHE A 127 8.08 4.71 -3.75
CA PHE A 127 8.96 4.52 -4.91
C PHE A 127 8.82 5.66 -5.92
N VAL A 128 7.58 6.03 -6.28
CA VAL A 128 7.30 7.13 -7.22
C VAL A 128 7.76 8.47 -6.67
N SER A 129 7.60 8.71 -5.36
CA SER A 129 8.07 9.93 -4.69
C SER A 129 9.59 10.06 -4.74
N LEU A 130 10.31 8.97 -4.52
CA LEU A 130 11.78 8.91 -4.64
C LEU A 130 12.26 9.12 -6.08
N LEU A 131 11.48 8.64 -7.06
CA LEU A 131 11.79 8.75 -8.47
C LEU A 131 11.64 10.20 -8.97
N ILE A 132 10.52 10.86 -8.65
CA ILE A 132 10.16 12.18 -9.21
C ILE A 132 10.66 13.35 -8.37
N ARG A 133 10.81 13.17 -7.04
CA ARG A 133 11.34 14.15 -6.09
C ARG A 133 10.62 15.50 -6.08
N ASN A 134 9.31 15.49 -6.23
CA ASN A 134 8.48 16.67 -6.15
C ASN A 134 7.60 16.58 -4.87
N LYS A 135 7.71 17.60 -3.98
CA LYS A 135 7.01 17.57 -2.68
C LYS A 135 5.49 17.50 -2.78
N TRP A 136 4.90 18.16 -3.78
CA TRP A 136 3.44 18.15 -3.98
C TRP A 136 2.96 16.80 -4.51
N LEU A 137 3.72 16.21 -5.45
CA LEU A 137 3.43 14.86 -5.91
C LEU A 137 3.59 13.84 -4.78
N THR A 138 4.66 13.96 -3.98
CA THR A 138 4.85 13.09 -2.81
C THR A 138 3.65 13.16 -1.88
N LEU A 139 3.22 14.38 -1.51
CA LEU A 139 2.03 14.55 -0.66
C LEU A 139 0.79 13.91 -1.29
N SER A 140 0.54 14.17 -2.58
CA SER A 140 -0.60 13.60 -3.31
C SER A 140 -0.57 12.07 -3.35
N MET A 141 0.61 11.46 -3.55
CA MET A 141 0.78 10.00 -3.59
C MET A 141 0.52 9.36 -2.22
N PHE A 142 0.98 9.98 -1.12
CA PHE A 142 0.72 9.48 0.22
C PHE A 142 -0.74 9.67 0.65
N VAL A 143 -1.36 10.80 0.31
CA VAL A 143 -2.80 11.00 0.51
C VAL A 143 -3.61 9.99 -0.29
N TRP A 144 -3.24 9.77 -1.55
CA TRP A 144 -3.86 8.75 -2.39
C TRP A 144 -3.70 7.33 -1.79
N ALA A 145 -2.54 6.98 -1.23
CA ALA A 145 -2.32 5.68 -0.59
C ALA A 145 -3.13 5.52 0.71
N ALA A 146 -3.34 6.60 1.45
CA ALA A 146 -4.09 6.59 2.71
C ALA A 146 -5.60 6.31 2.50
N ILE A 147 -6.19 6.80 1.41
CA ILE A 147 -7.64 6.66 1.16
C ILE A 147 -8.07 5.18 1.02
N PRO A 148 -7.51 4.36 0.10
CA PRO A 148 -7.86 2.94 0.01
C PRO A 148 -7.40 2.15 1.25
N SER A 149 -6.36 2.58 1.94
CA SER A 149 -5.94 1.96 3.20
C SER A 149 -6.97 2.19 4.31
N TYR A 150 -7.50 3.41 4.42
CA TYR A 150 -8.58 3.72 5.36
C TYR A 150 -9.86 2.96 5.03
N SER A 151 -10.18 2.75 3.75
CA SER A 151 -11.36 1.97 3.37
C SER A 151 -11.34 0.55 3.96
N ARG A 152 -10.15 -0.02 4.24
CA ARG A 152 -10.03 -1.35 4.86
C ARG A 152 -10.43 -1.35 6.34
N ILE A 153 -10.20 -0.23 7.05
CA ILE A 153 -10.69 -0.02 8.42
C ILE A 153 -12.21 0.16 8.38
N TYR A 154 -12.69 1.00 7.48
CA TYR A 154 -14.11 1.27 7.29
C TYR A 154 -14.92 -0.01 7.00
N LEU A 155 -14.41 -0.89 6.15
CA LEU A 155 -15.03 -2.19 5.85
C LEU A 155 -14.84 -3.24 6.96
N GLY A 156 -14.18 -2.91 8.06
CA GLY A 156 -13.98 -3.82 9.19
C GLY A 156 -13.01 -4.98 8.93
N VAL A 157 -12.20 -4.92 7.87
CA VAL A 157 -11.34 -6.06 7.48
C VAL A 157 -9.88 -5.93 7.92
N HIS A 158 -9.48 -4.77 8.46
CA HIS A 158 -8.15 -4.55 9.04
C HIS A 158 -8.23 -3.62 10.24
N TYR A 159 -7.40 -3.89 11.23
CA TYR A 159 -7.13 -2.97 12.33
C TYR A 159 -6.26 -1.80 11.85
N PRO A 160 -6.31 -0.62 12.51
CA PRO A 160 -5.39 0.49 12.25
C PRO A 160 -3.91 0.07 12.31
N GLY A 161 -3.54 -0.77 13.29
CA GLY A 161 -2.20 -1.33 13.40
C GLY A 161 -1.75 -2.16 12.19
N ASP A 162 -2.68 -2.92 11.55
CA ASP A 162 -2.38 -3.66 10.33
C ASP A 162 -2.04 -2.74 9.15
N ILE A 163 -2.73 -1.58 9.09
CA ILE A 163 -2.49 -0.55 8.06
C ILE A 163 -1.14 0.13 8.26
N LEU A 164 -0.84 0.55 9.49
CA LEU A 164 0.43 1.19 9.82
C LEU A 164 1.62 0.28 9.56
N ALA A 165 1.54 -0.98 9.99
CA ALA A 165 2.59 -1.96 9.75
C ALA A 165 2.78 -2.26 8.26
N GLY A 166 1.68 -2.41 7.50
CA GLY A 166 1.73 -2.60 6.04
C GLY A 166 2.30 -1.38 5.31
N ALA A 167 1.90 -0.16 5.70
CA ALA A 167 2.45 1.07 5.12
C ALA A 167 3.97 1.19 5.37
N LEU A 168 4.43 0.87 6.58
CA LEU A 168 5.85 0.88 6.91
C LEU A 168 6.62 -0.16 6.10
N GLU A 169 6.13 -1.38 6.03
CA GLU A 169 6.72 -2.47 5.26
C GLU A 169 6.84 -2.11 3.77
N GLY A 170 5.75 -1.62 3.16
CA GLY A 170 5.76 -1.20 1.76
C GLY A 170 6.76 -0.08 1.48
N CYS A 171 6.86 0.92 2.38
CA CYS A 171 7.85 1.99 2.28
C CYS A 171 9.30 1.45 2.38
N LEU A 172 9.56 0.51 3.28
CA LEU A 172 10.89 -0.10 3.41
C LEU A 172 11.29 -0.90 2.16
N ILE A 173 10.39 -1.70 1.62
CA ILE A 173 10.60 -2.43 0.36
C ILE A 173 10.87 -1.43 -0.79
N ALA A 174 10.08 -0.36 -0.88
CA ALA A 174 10.29 0.66 -1.91
C ALA A 174 11.66 1.34 -1.81
N LEU A 175 12.15 1.61 -0.60
CA LEU A 175 13.50 2.14 -0.39
C LEU A 175 14.58 1.18 -0.89
N LEU A 176 14.46 -0.11 -0.60
CA LEU A 176 15.41 -1.14 -1.05
C LEU A 176 15.40 -1.28 -2.59
N VAL A 177 14.20 -1.38 -3.17
CA VAL A 177 14.04 -1.49 -4.64
C VAL A 177 14.52 -0.20 -5.33
N TYR A 178 14.33 0.97 -4.73
CA TYR A 178 14.85 2.23 -5.27
C TYR A 178 16.40 2.28 -5.25
N GLN A 179 17.05 1.73 -4.24
CA GLN A 179 18.52 1.60 -4.26
C GLN A 179 18.97 0.69 -5.40
N LEU A 180 18.31 -0.46 -5.61
CA LEU A 180 18.56 -1.33 -6.73
C LEU A 180 18.36 -0.60 -8.07
N TYR A 181 17.24 0.12 -8.22
CA TYR A 181 16.96 0.96 -9.38
C TYR A 181 18.11 1.93 -9.67
N ARG A 182 18.63 2.65 -8.66
CA ARG A 182 19.74 3.60 -8.81
C ARG A 182 21.02 2.93 -9.30
N ILE A 183 21.39 1.78 -8.73
CA ILE A 183 22.59 1.03 -9.12
C ILE A 183 22.51 0.61 -10.58
N VAL A 184 21.41 -0.01 -10.99
CA VAL A 184 21.21 -0.49 -12.35
C VAL A 184 21.14 0.68 -13.34
N ARG A 185 20.39 1.75 -13.01
CA ARG A 185 20.25 2.93 -13.84
C ARG A 185 21.62 3.56 -14.12
N ASN A 186 22.45 3.79 -13.09
CA ASN A 186 23.76 4.41 -13.22
C ASN A 186 24.71 3.55 -14.08
N ARG A 187 24.58 2.21 -14.01
CA ARG A 187 25.45 1.29 -14.75
C ARG A 187 25.06 1.17 -16.24
N PHE A 188 23.77 1.17 -16.55
CA PHE A 188 23.29 0.79 -17.89
C PHE A 188 22.66 1.94 -18.68
N PHE A 189 22.13 2.97 -18.01
CA PHE A 189 21.41 4.06 -18.66
C PHE A 189 22.13 5.40 -18.63
N ASP A 190 22.94 5.67 -17.61
CA ASP A 190 23.62 6.95 -17.40
C ASP A 190 25.14 6.87 -17.73
N GLN A 191 25.60 5.82 -18.43
CA GLN A 191 27.00 5.74 -18.90
C GLN A 191 27.27 6.88 -19.87
N PRO A 192 28.36 7.68 -19.66
CA PRO A 192 28.80 8.65 -20.65
C PRO A 192 29.12 7.89 -21.95
N LYS A 193 28.56 8.33 -23.08
CA LYS A 193 29.00 7.86 -24.38
C LYS A 193 30.48 8.27 -24.51
N TYR A 194 31.38 7.32 -24.36
CA TYR A 194 32.76 7.53 -24.81
C TYR A 194 32.69 7.83 -26.31
N ILE A 195 32.89 9.10 -26.67
CA ILE A 195 33.14 9.48 -28.04
C ILE A 195 34.47 8.81 -28.35
N SER A 196 34.46 7.72 -29.12
CA SER A 196 35.66 7.20 -29.75
C SER A 196 36.08 8.25 -30.75
N SER A 197 37.03 9.08 -30.35
CA SER A 197 37.83 9.91 -31.30
C SER A 197 38.64 8.94 -32.16
N GLN A 198 38.14 8.63 -33.33
CA GLN A 198 38.97 8.22 -34.47
C GLN A 198 39.24 9.42 -35.34
#